data_fd105bfaa051447ec9e09d47e138616b
#
_entry.id   fd105bfaa051447ec9e09d47e138616b
#
_cell.length_a   1.000
_cell.length_b   1.000
_cell.length_c   1.000
_cell.angle_alpha   90.00
_cell.angle_beta   90.00
_cell.angle_gamma   90.00
#
_symmetry.space_group_name_H-M   'P 1'
#
loop_
_entity.id
_entity.type
_entity.pdbx_description
1 polymer ?
#
loop_
_entity_poly.entity_id
_entity_poly.type
_entity_poly.pdbx_seq_one_letter_code
_entity_poly.pdbx_strand_id
1 'polypeptide(L)'
;MDHIADELAAVNTPVYGATMNDRLTKDDWITHGLRTLANDGANALKVGPMATKLKVSRGSFYWHFRDIADFRSQMLRSWQERSTDQVIRELEAAKAEPDRLKHFMKRAFAAKRNLDRAIRSWAAEDEDVAKIVASVDARRVAYIAKMLVAAGVESKQALHRAAFLYWAYLGQAIVMDPRHSSIAESAIDDIGDLFEK
;
A
#
# COMPACT_ATOMS: atom_id res chain seq x y z
N MET A 1 -8.16 -14.12 -11.68
CA MET A 1 -7.17 -13.87 -10.64
C MET A 1 -6.78 -12.39 -10.53
N ASP A 2 -7.68 -11.49 -10.91
CA ASP A 2 -7.41 -10.04 -11.06
C ASP A 2 -7.99 -9.18 -9.92
N HIS A 3 -8.27 -9.79 -8.74
CA HIS A 3 -9.10 -9.14 -7.73
C HIS A 3 -8.40 -8.01 -6.93
N ILE A 4 -7.09 -7.99 -6.80
CA ILE A 4 -6.39 -7.01 -5.95
C ILE A 4 -5.87 -5.81 -6.73
N ALA A 5 -5.50 -5.98 -7.99
CA ALA A 5 -5.19 -4.85 -8.87
C ALA A 5 -6.46 -4.03 -9.16
N ASP A 6 -7.62 -4.70 -9.24
CA ASP A 6 -8.94 -4.07 -9.38
C ASP A 6 -9.39 -3.36 -8.09
N GLU A 7 -9.07 -3.86 -6.90
CA GLU A 7 -9.47 -3.23 -5.65
C GLU A 7 -8.73 -1.90 -5.39
N LEU A 8 -7.48 -1.77 -5.83
CA LEU A 8 -6.78 -0.47 -5.83
C LEU A 8 -7.17 0.41 -7.04
N ALA A 9 -7.62 -0.18 -8.15
CA ALA A 9 -8.21 0.55 -9.27
C ALA A 9 -9.68 0.91 -9.01
N ALA A 10 -10.43 0.11 -8.24
CA ALA A 10 -11.79 0.38 -7.80
C ALA A 10 -11.93 1.65 -6.92
N VAL A 11 -10.81 2.21 -6.46
CA VAL A 11 -10.77 3.53 -5.82
C VAL A 11 -11.25 4.65 -6.76
N ASN A 12 -11.44 4.40 -8.06
CA ASN A 12 -11.85 5.41 -9.03
C ASN A 12 -13.25 5.23 -9.64
N THR A 13 -14.04 4.25 -9.19
CA THR A 13 -15.41 4.11 -9.68
C THR A 13 -16.37 4.93 -8.79
N PRO A 14 -17.13 5.88 -9.31
CA PRO A 14 -18.17 6.54 -8.52
C PRO A 14 -19.30 5.54 -8.28
N VAL A 15 -19.49 5.13 -7.04
CA VAL A 15 -20.69 4.39 -6.63
C VAL A 15 -21.86 5.37 -6.64
N TYR A 16 -22.47 5.57 -7.81
CA TYR A 16 -23.78 6.19 -7.93
C TYR A 16 -24.83 5.08 -7.97
N GLY A 17 -25.57 4.92 -6.88
CA GLY A 17 -26.69 3.99 -6.84
C GLY A 17 -27.01 3.36 -5.49
N ALA A 18 -26.64 3.97 -4.37
CA ALA A 18 -27.13 3.53 -3.07
C ALA A 18 -28.42 4.27 -2.74
N THR A 19 -29.49 3.52 -2.53
CA THR A 19 -30.75 4.00 -1.95
C THR A 19 -30.50 4.64 -0.59
N MET A 20 -31.29 5.67 -0.23
CA MET A 20 -31.11 6.59 0.91
C MET A 20 -31.21 5.96 2.32
N ASN A 21 -30.82 4.69 2.50
CA ASN A 21 -30.92 3.97 3.77
C ASN A 21 -29.67 3.19 4.19
N ASP A 22 -28.57 3.24 3.45
CA ASP A 22 -27.34 2.61 3.90
C ASP A 22 -26.50 3.61 4.69
N ARG A 23 -26.48 3.44 6.01
CA ARG A 23 -25.55 4.13 6.90
C ARG A 23 -24.13 3.78 6.44
N LEU A 24 -23.31 4.80 6.16
CA LEU A 24 -21.89 4.59 5.87
C LEU A 24 -21.26 3.72 6.95
N THR A 25 -20.56 2.69 6.51
CA THR A 25 -19.82 1.79 7.38
C THR A 25 -18.52 2.45 7.85
N LYS A 26 -17.92 1.88 8.85
CA LYS A 26 -16.57 2.26 9.29
C LYS A 26 -15.54 2.15 8.16
N ASP A 27 -15.67 1.13 7.33
CA ASP A 27 -14.77 0.87 6.21
C ASP A 27 -14.93 1.90 5.08
N ASP A 28 -16.13 2.39 4.85
CA ASP A 28 -16.38 3.49 3.90
C ASP A 28 -15.63 4.76 4.32
N TRP A 29 -15.66 5.09 5.61
CA TRP A 29 -14.91 6.21 6.15
C TRP A 29 -13.40 6.02 6.01
N ILE A 30 -12.88 4.83 6.34
CA ILE A 30 -11.45 4.50 6.20
C ILE A 30 -11.04 4.59 4.74
N THR A 31 -11.79 3.99 3.84
CA THR A 31 -11.52 4.02 2.40
C THR A 31 -11.54 5.46 1.86
N HIS A 32 -12.51 6.27 2.27
CA HIS A 32 -12.55 7.68 1.91
C HIS A 32 -11.35 8.45 2.46
N GLY A 33 -10.94 8.18 3.70
CA GLY A 33 -9.76 8.79 4.31
C GLY A 33 -8.46 8.45 3.57
N LEU A 34 -8.28 7.19 3.19
CA LEU A 34 -7.13 6.76 2.40
C LEU A 34 -7.08 7.45 1.01
N ARG A 35 -8.25 7.62 0.37
CA ARG A 35 -8.35 8.40 -0.89
C ARG A 35 -8.02 9.87 -0.68
N THR A 36 -8.54 10.48 0.37
CA THR A 36 -8.27 11.87 0.73
C THR A 36 -6.78 12.07 0.99
N LEU A 37 -6.16 11.16 1.74
CA LEU A 37 -4.73 11.18 1.99
C LEU A 37 -3.92 11.08 0.68
N ALA A 38 -4.27 10.15 -0.20
CA ALA A 38 -3.55 9.91 -1.45
C ALA A 38 -3.62 11.09 -2.43
N ASN A 39 -4.75 11.83 -2.44
CA ASN A 39 -5.00 12.91 -3.38
C ASN A 39 -4.67 14.29 -2.81
N ASP A 40 -5.02 14.53 -1.55
CA ASP A 40 -5.05 15.86 -0.93
C ASP A 40 -4.04 15.99 0.24
N GLY A 41 -3.37 14.89 0.64
CA GLY A 41 -2.40 14.86 1.74
C GLY A 41 -3.03 14.80 3.15
N ALA A 42 -2.16 14.65 4.17
CA ALA A 42 -2.59 14.45 5.56
C ALA A 42 -3.36 15.63 6.16
N ASN A 43 -3.06 16.85 5.73
CA ASN A 43 -3.74 18.07 6.19
C ASN A 43 -5.22 18.15 5.78
N ALA A 44 -5.61 17.38 4.76
CA ALA A 44 -7.01 17.29 4.32
C ALA A 44 -7.86 16.31 5.15
N LEU A 45 -7.26 15.51 6.03
CA LEU A 45 -7.94 14.58 6.91
C LEU A 45 -8.66 15.33 8.05
N LYS A 46 -9.77 15.96 7.72
CA LYS A 46 -10.62 16.74 8.65
C LYS A 46 -12.06 16.23 8.56
N VAL A 47 -12.69 16.02 9.73
CA VAL A 47 -14.05 15.43 9.83
C VAL A 47 -15.08 16.20 8.99
N GLY A 48 -15.12 17.52 9.09
CA GLY A 48 -16.10 18.34 8.37
C GLY A 48 -16.02 18.19 6.85
N PRO A 49 -14.89 18.48 6.21
CA PRO A 49 -14.71 18.31 4.76
C PRO A 49 -14.98 16.90 4.26
N MET A 50 -14.53 15.86 5.00
CA MET A 50 -14.80 14.46 4.63
C MET A 50 -16.29 14.13 4.72
N ALA A 51 -16.99 14.54 5.79
CA ALA A 51 -18.42 14.34 5.94
C ALA A 51 -19.20 15.02 4.80
N THR A 52 -18.81 16.24 4.41
CA THR A 52 -19.42 16.97 3.28
C THR A 52 -19.22 16.21 1.96
N LYS A 53 -18.00 15.71 1.68
CA LYS A 53 -17.72 14.91 0.47
C LYS A 53 -18.53 13.61 0.45
N LEU A 54 -18.72 12.98 1.61
CA LEU A 54 -19.53 11.77 1.78
C LEU A 54 -21.03 12.02 1.85
N LYS A 55 -21.47 13.28 1.84
CA LYS A 55 -22.90 13.71 1.95
C LYS A 55 -23.60 13.21 3.22
N VAL A 56 -22.89 13.19 4.34
CA VAL A 56 -23.40 12.78 5.66
C VAL A 56 -23.15 13.86 6.71
N SER A 57 -23.80 13.73 7.86
CA SER A 57 -23.54 14.59 9.01
C SER A 57 -22.22 14.24 9.70
N ARG A 58 -21.61 15.18 10.43
CA ARG A 58 -20.45 14.91 11.28
C ARG A 58 -20.73 13.85 12.35
N GLY A 59 -21.97 13.73 12.79
CA GLY A 59 -22.41 12.70 13.74
C GLY A 59 -22.14 11.27 13.23
N SER A 60 -22.25 11.04 11.90
CA SER A 60 -21.94 9.75 11.30
C SER A 60 -20.49 9.31 11.55
N PHE A 61 -19.53 10.26 11.57
CA PHE A 61 -18.13 9.97 11.91
C PHE A 61 -17.98 9.48 13.35
N TYR A 62 -18.60 10.18 14.31
CA TYR A 62 -18.48 9.87 15.75
C TYR A 62 -19.20 8.60 16.19
N TRP A 63 -20.03 8.01 15.32
CA TRP A 63 -20.53 6.65 15.52
C TRP A 63 -19.44 5.59 15.38
N HIS A 64 -18.40 5.84 14.60
CA HIS A 64 -17.36 4.88 14.26
C HIS A 64 -16.01 5.16 14.93
N PHE A 65 -15.74 6.44 15.23
CA PHE A 65 -14.43 6.90 15.73
C PHE A 65 -14.62 7.87 16.89
N ARG A 66 -13.76 7.74 17.91
CA ARG A 66 -13.77 8.64 19.07
C ARG A 66 -13.42 10.08 18.68
N ASP A 67 -12.38 10.19 17.84
CA ASP A 67 -11.83 11.45 17.37
C ASP A 67 -11.02 11.24 16.08
N ILE A 68 -10.46 12.32 15.57
CA ILE A 68 -9.65 12.27 14.35
C ILE A 68 -8.34 11.48 14.52
N ALA A 69 -7.77 11.42 15.73
CA ALA A 69 -6.55 10.66 16.00
C ALA A 69 -6.84 9.14 15.96
N ASP A 70 -7.95 8.72 16.57
CA ASP A 70 -8.43 7.34 16.48
C ASP A 70 -8.70 6.93 15.01
N PHE A 71 -9.38 7.79 14.23
CA PHE A 71 -9.60 7.58 12.81
C PHE A 71 -8.27 7.40 12.04
N ARG A 72 -7.31 8.32 12.22
CA ARG A 72 -6.00 8.25 11.56
C ARG A 72 -5.26 6.96 11.92
N SER A 73 -5.29 6.57 13.19
CA SER A 73 -4.68 5.31 13.66
C SER A 73 -5.31 4.09 13.01
N GLN A 74 -6.65 4.05 12.89
CA GLN A 74 -7.36 2.94 12.26
C GLN A 74 -7.15 2.90 10.74
N MET A 75 -7.06 4.05 10.10
CA MET A 75 -6.75 4.20 8.68
C MET A 75 -5.33 3.67 8.37
N LEU A 76 -4.33 3.98 9.19
CA LEU A 76 -2.96 3.46 9.04
C LEU A 76 -2.92 1.94 9.26
N ARG A 77 -3.66 1.40 10.23
CA ARG A 77 -3.80 -0.05 10.42
C ARG A 77 -4.43 -0.72 9.21
N SER A 78 -5.47 -0.13 8.64
CA SER A 78 -6.11 -0.65 7.42
C SER A 78 -5.15 -0.63 6.23
N TRP A 79 -4.35 0.42 6.07
CA TRP A 79 -3.30 0.48 5.06
C TRP A 79 -2.25 -0.63 5.26
N GLN A 80 -1.72 -0.79 6.47
CA GLN A 80 -0.76 -1.84 6.80
C GLN A 80 -1.32 -3.22 6.48
N GLU A 81 -2.54 -3.50 6.93
CA GLU A 81 -3.22 -4.78 6.70
C GLU A 81 -3.37 -5.07 5.20
N ARG A 82 -3.98 -4.15 4.45
CA ARG A 82 -4.30 -4.37 3.02
C ARG A 82 -3.05 -4.37 2.12
N SER A 83 -2.08 -3.49 2.40
CA SER A 83 -0.91 -3.31 1.53
C SER A 83 0.29 -4.19 1.89
N THR A 84 0.25 -4.91 3.00
CA THR A 84 1.38 -5.70 3.50
C THR A 84 0.94 -7.05 4.04
N ASP A 85 0.13 -7.08 5.09
CA ASP A 85 -0.15 -8.32 5.83
C ASP A 85 -1.02 -9.27 5.00
N GLN A 86 -2.04 -8.76 4.34
CA GLN A 86 -2.87 -9.52 3.42
C GLN A 86 -2.06 -10.03 2.21
N VAL A 87 -1.22 -9.18 1.62
CA VAL A 87 -0.37 -9.56 0.49
C VAL A 87 0.60 -10.68 0.88
N ILE A 88 1.21 -10.60 2.06
CA ILE A 88 2.09 -11.65 2.58
C ILE A 88 1.32 -12.96 2.75
N ARG A 89 0.13 -12.94 3.38
CA ARG A 89 -0.70 -14.14 3.54
C ARG A 89 -1.11 -14.77 2.21
N GLU A 90 -1.48 -13.96 1.23
CA GLU A 90 -1.83 -14.45 -0.12
C GLU A 90 -0.64 -15.12 -0.80
N LEU A 91 0.54 -14.50 -0.71
CA LEU A 91 1.77 -15.07 -1.23
C LEU A 91 2.18 -16.35 -0.48
N GLU A 92 1.92 -16.46 0.81
CA GLU A 92 2.21 -17.69 1.59
C GLU A 92 1.21 -18.81 1.29
N ALA A 93 -0.04 -18.46 1.04
CA ALA A 93 -1.08 -19.42 0.66
C ALA A 93 -0.94 -19.96 -0.77
N ALA A 94 -0.32 -19.17 -1.66
CA ALA A 94 -0.01 -19.63 -3.01
C ALA A 94 1.03 -20.74 -2.95
N LYS A 95 0.84 -21.80 -3.78
CA LYS A 95 1.84 -22.89 -3.89
C LYS A 95 3.20 -22.29 -4.25
N ALA A 96 4.27 -22.92 -3.77
CA ALA A 96 5.63 -22.58 -4.15
C ALA A 96 5.77 -22.80 -5.68
N GLU A 97 5.66 -21.70 -6.44
CA GLU A 97 5.86 -21.71 -7.88
C GLU A 97 7.31 -21.29 -8.19
N PRO A 98 7.92 -21.87 -9.22
CA PRO A 98 9.12 -21.29 -9.80
C PRO A 98 8.82 -19.83 -10.16
N ASP A 99 9.80 -18.93 -10.05
CA ASP A 99 9.66 -17.52 -10.38
C ASP A 99 8.71 -16.68 -9.48
N ARG A 100 8.42 -17.17 -8.27
CA ARG A 100 7.54 -16.47 -7.31
C ARG A 100 8.01 -15.03 -7.03
N LEU A 101 9.32 -14.80 -6.91
CA LEU A 101 9.89 -13.47 -6.73
C LEU A 101 9.61 -12.57 -7.94
N LYS A 102 9.79 -13.09 -9.15
CA LYS A 102 9.55 -12.34 -10.40
C LYS A 102 8.08 -11.95 -10.54
N HIS A 103 7.15 -12.87 -10.28
CA HIS A 103 5.71 -12.59 -10.28
C HIS A 103 5.35 -11.51 -9.24
N PHE A 104 5.92 -11.61 -8.03
CA PHE A 104 5.75 -10.57 -7.01
C PHE A 104 6.32 -9.24 -7.47
N MET A 105 7.52 -9.20 -8.06
CA MET A 105 8.13 -7.99 -8.58
C MET A 105 7.27 -7.36 -9.68
N LYS A 106 6.82 -8.10 -10.68
CA LYS A 106 5.93 -7.59 -11.75
C LYS A 106 4.71 -6.91 -11.15
N ARG A 107 4.03 -7.58 -10.23
CA ARG A 107 2.85 -7.02 -9.54
C ARG A 107 3.21 -5.78 -8.72
N ALA A 108 4.31 -5.82 -7.96
CA ALA A 108 4.76 -4.71 -7.13
C ALA A 108 5.15 -3.49 -7.99
N PHE A 109 5.84 -3.69 -9.10
CA PHE A 109 6.30 -2.62 -9.97
C PHE A 109 5.18 -2.02 -10.85
N ALA A 110 4.11 -2.75 -11.14
CA ALA A 110 2.94 -2.25 -11.87
C ALA A 110 1.95 -1.43 -11.01
N ALA A 111 1.99 -1.56 -9.69
CA ALA A 111 1.01 -0.94 -8.80
C ALA A 111 1.14 0.60 -8.73
N LYS A 112 0.01 1.31 -8.64
CA LYS A 112 -0.02 2.76 -8.36
C LYS A 112 0.44 3.04 -6.92
N ARG A 113 1.27 4.08 -6.72
CA ARG A 113 1.95 4.35 -5.43
C ARG A 113 1.57 5.65 -4.76
N ASN A 114 0.51 6.30 -5.21
CA ASN A 114 0.11 7.60 -4.67
C ASN A 114 -0.13 7.55 -3.16
N LEU A 115 -0.74 6.47 -2.67
CA LEU A 115 -1.01 6.29 -1.24
C LEU A 115 0.28 6.06 -0.44
N ASP A 116 1.17 5.16 -0.88
CA ASP A 116 2.46 4.93 -0.19
C ASP A 116 3.30 6.21 -0.13
N ARG A 117 3.31 6.99 -1.22
CA ARG A 117 3.99 8.29 -1.25
C ARG A 117 3.37 9.28 -0.26
N ALA A 118 2.04 9.38 -0.21
CA ALA A 118 1.34 10.30 0.69
C ALA A 118 1.54 9.93 2.16
N ILE A 119 1.55 8.63 2.50
CA ILE A 119 1.84 8.14 3.85
C ILE A 119 3.29 8.46 4.24
N ARG A 120 4.25 8.31 3.33
CA ARG A 120 5.66 8.65 3.60
C ARG A 120 5.87 10.14 3.74
N SER A 121 5.17 10.97 2.97
CA SER A 121 5.15 12.43 3.17
C SER A 121 4.61 12.79 4.56
N TRP A 122 3.53 12.13 4.98
CA TRP A 122 3.00 12.32 6.34
C TRP A 122 3.98 11.83 7.41
N ALA A 123 4.64 10.69 7.23
CA ALA A 123 5.65 10.17 8.16
C ALA A 123 6.86 11.10 8.33
N ALA A 124 7.17 11.93 7.34
CA ALA A 124 8.23 12.93 7.46
C ALA A 124 7.89 14.08 8.45
N GLU A 125 6.60 14.26 8.74
CA GLU A 125 6.08 15.33 9.61
C GLU A 125 5.51 14.79 10.94
N ASP A 126 5.35 13.46 11.09
CA ASP A 126 4.68 12.82 12.22
C ASP A 126 5.47 11.57 12.67
N GLU A 127 6.07 11.65 13.85
CA GLU A 127 6.95 10.60 14.38
C GLU A 127 6.22 9.28 14.63
N ASP A 128 4.95 9.31 15.03
CA ASP A 128 4.19 8.08 15.29
C ASP A 128 3.83 7.38 13.97
N VAL A 129 3.52 8.16 12.93
CA VAL A 129 3.37 7.63 11.57
C VAL A 129 4.69 7.05 11.05
N ALA A 130 5.82 7.72 11.30
CA ALA A 130 7.15 7.24 10.93
C ALA A 130 7.47 5.87 11.55
N LYS A 131 7.14 5.65 12.82
CA LYS A 131 7.30 4.36 13.51
C LYS A 131 6.50 3.25 12.84
N ILE A 132 5.25 3.56 12.45
CA ILE A 132 4.38 2.59 11.75
C ILE A 132 4.96 2.25 10.37
N VAL A 133 5.38 3.26 9.60
CA VAL A 133 5.99 3.06 8.28
C VAL A 133 7.28 2.24 8.40
N ALA A 134 8.15 2.53 9.37
CA ALA A 134 9.37 1.78 9.62
C ALA A 134 9.08 0.29 9.92
N SER A 135 8.05 0.00 10.71
CA SER A 135 7.62 -1.36 10.99
C SER A 135 7.14 -2.08 9.74
N VAL A 136 6.35 -1.41 8.89
CA VAL A 136 5.89 -1.94 7.59
C VAL A 136 7.08 -2.22 6.67
N ASP A 137 8.03 -1.29 6.58
CA ASP A 137 9.24 -1.43 5.75
C ASP A 137 10.07 -2.64 6.18
N ALA A 138 10.31 -2.79 7.48
CA ALA A 138 11.03 -3.93 8.02
C ALA A 138 10.36 -5.27 7.68
N ARG A 139 9.04 -5.36 7.79
CA ARG A 139 8.28 -6.58 7.44
C ARG A 139 8.36 -6.90 5.95
N ARG A 140 8.23 -5.89 5.08
CA ARG A 140 8.33 -6.06 3.62
C ARG A 140 9.71 -6.55 3.22
N VAL A 141 10.78 -5.93 3.74
CA VAL A 141 12.17 -6.35 3.50
C VAL A 141 12.42 -7.77 4.00
N ALA A 142 11.98 -8.10 5.21
CA ALA A 142 12.13 -9.45 5.76
C ALA A 142 11.41 -10.50 4.90
N TYR A 143 10.23 -10.18 4.37
CA TYR A 143 9.49 -11.10 3.52
C TYR A 143 10.17 -11.31 2.14
N ILE A 144 10.69 -10.24 1.52
CA ILE A 144 11.49 -10.34 0.29
C ILE A 144 12.73 -11.18 0.53
N ALA A 145 13.42 -10.99 1.66
CA ALA A 145 14.58 -11.81 2.03
C ALA A 145 14.21 -13.28 2.18
N LYS A 146 13.06 -13.60 2.80
CA LYS A 146 12.53 -14.97 2.89
C LYS A 146 12.30 -15.60 1.51
N MET A 147 11.77 -14.83 0.56
CA MET A 147 11.58 -15.30 -0.82
C MET A 147 12.92 -15.57 -1.53
N LEU A 148 13.91 -14.69 -1.35
CA LEU A 148 15.25 -14.87 -1.92
C LEU A 148 15.96 -16.11 -1.36
N VAL A 149 15.86 -16.34 -0.04
CA VAL A 149 16.40 -17.57 0.56
C VAL A 149 15.70 -18.81 0.00
N ALA A 150 14.39 -18.77 -0.19
CA ALA A 150 13.65 -19.87 -0.81
C ALA A 150 14.03 -20.10 -2.28
N ALA A 151 14.51 -19.09 -2.98
CA ALA A 151 15.06 -19.17 -4.34
C ALA A 151 16.54 -19.64 -4.36
N GLY A 152 17.19 -19.87 -3.21
CA GLY A 152 18.54 -20.39 -3.12
C GLY A 152 19.62 -19.35 -2.77
N VAL A 153 19.25 -18.09 -2.56
CA VAL A 153 20.21 -17.04 -2.16
C VAL A 153 20.68 -17.27 -0.72
N GLU A 154 21.99 -17.13 -0.49
CA GLU A 154 22.58 -17.24 0.85
C GLU A 154 21.94 -16.21 1.82
N SER A 155 21.59 -16.64 3.03
CA SER A 155 20.85 -15.82 4.00
C SER A 155 21.52 -14.48 4.32
N LYS A 156 22.87 -14.43 4.35
CA LYS A 156 23.61 -13.17 4.58
C LYS A 156 23.43 -12.17 3.45
N GLN A 157 23.30 -12.65 2.21
CA GLN A 157 23.13 -11.81 1.02
C GLN A 157 21.67 -11.44 0.81
N ALA A 158 20.74 -12.34 1.16
CA ALA A 158 19.30 -12.18 0.93
C ALA A 158 18.75 -10.90 1.55
N LEU A 159 19.17 -10.53 2.76
CA LEU A 159 18.71 -9.30 3.42
C LEU A 159 19.16 -8.03 2.69
N HIS A 160 20.42 -7.99 2.24
CA HIS A 160 20.96 -6.83 1.50
C HIS A 160 20.30 -6.70 0.12
N ARG A 161 20.12 -7.81 -0.58
CA ARG A 161 19.42 -7.85 -1.87
C ARG A 161 17.95 -7.43 -1.70
N ALA A 162 17.27 -7.91 -0.66
CA ALA A 162 15.91 -7.53 -0.34
C ALA A 162 15.77 -6.02 -0.06
N ALA A 163 16.70 -5.46 0.72
CA ALA A 163 16.73 -4.03 0.98
C ALA A 163 16.90 -3.22 -0.31
N PHE A 164 17.80 -3.63 -1.20
CA PHE A 164 18.02 -2.95 -2.47
C PHE A 164 16.79 -3.02 -3.39
N LEU A 165 16.16 -4.19 -3.52
CA LEU A 165 14.91 -4.36 -4.27
C LEU A 165 13.80 -3.47 -3.69
N TYR A 166 13.73 -3.38 -2.38
CA TYR A 166 12.75 -2.54 -1.71
C TYR A 166 13.00 -1.04 -1.94
N TRP A 167 14.27 -0.60 -1.94
CA TRP A 167 14.62 0.78 -2.31
C TRP A 167 14.28 1.10 -3.76
N ALA A 168 14.53 0.17 -4.69
CA ALA A 168 14.12 0.33 -6.09
C ALA A 168 12.59 0.46 -6.21
N TYR A 169 11.85 -0.36 -5.47
CA TYR A 169 10.39 -0.26 -5.37
C TYR A 169 9.94 1.11 -4.86
N LEU A 170 10.54 1.63 -3.79
CA LEU A 170 10.21 2.94 -3.24
C LEU A 170 10.64 4.08 -4.16
N GLY A 171 11.82 3.94 -4.78
CA GLY A 171 12.39 4.95 -5.68
C GLY A 171 11.46 5.33 -6.84
N GLN A 172 10.69 4.38 -7.36
CA GLN A 172 9.72 4.66 -8.43
C GLN A 172 8.63 5.68 -8.02
N ALA A 173 8.28 5.75 -6.73
CA ALA A 173 7.28 6.70 -6.24
C ALA A 173 7.80 8.14 -6.24
N ILE A 174 9.13 8.32 -6.28
CA ILE A 174 9.83 9.61 -6.17
C ILE A 174 10.24 10.12 -7.55
N VAL A 175 10.37 9.22 -8.53
CA VAL A 175 10.78 9.63 -9.89
C VAL A 175 9.71 10.50 -10.54
N MET A 176 10.11 11.70 -10.94
CA MET A 176 9.20 12.71 -11.48
C MET A 176 8.85 12.47 -12.95
N ASP A 177 9.78 11.94 -13.74
CA ASP A 177 9.54 11.62 -15.14
C ASP A 177 9.74 10.12 -15.42
N PRO A 178 8.64 9.35 -15.50
CA PRO A 178 8.72 7.91 -15.75
C PRO A 178 9.26 7.55 -17.14
N ARG A 179 9.30 8.46 -18.09
CA ARG A 179 9.82 8.19 -19.45
C ARG A 179 11.31 7.83 -19.45
N HIS A 180 12.06 8.30 -18.46
CA HIS A 180 13.50 8.03 -18.33
C HIS A 180 13.85 6.98 -17.27
N SER A 181 12.86 6.42 -16.59
CA SER A 181 13.08 5.55 -15.42
C SER A 181 12.05 4.43 -15.28
N SER A 182 11.16 4.26 -16.25
CA SER A 182 10.27 3.12 -16.28
C SER A 182 11.05 1.86 -16.67
N ILE A 183 10.82 0.78 -15.94
CA ILE A 183 11.33 -0.54 -16.26
C ILE A 183 10.24 -1.26 -17.04
N ALA A 184 10.55 -1.75 -18.24
CA ALA A 184 9.63 -2.57 -19.02
C ALA A 184 9.33 -3.87 -18.26
N GLU A 185 8.11 -4.37 -18.36
CA GLU A 185 7.71 -5.61 -17.69
C GLU A 185 8.61 -6.79 -18.08
N SER A 186 9.04 -6.86 -19.34
CA SER A 186 9.98 -7.87 -19.82
C SER A 186 11.36 -7.80 -19.16
N ALA A 187 11.81 -6.62 -18.74
CA ALA A 187 13.11 -6.47 -18.07
C ALA A 187 13.06 -6.89 -16.58
N ILE A 188 11.87 -7.04 -16.00
CA ILE A 188 11.72 -7.46 -14.61
C ILE A 188 12.21 -8.90 -14.42
N ASP A 189 12.05 -9.77 -15.40
CA ASP A 189 12.52 -11.15 -15.35
C ASP A 189 14.04 -11.20 -15.30
N ASP A 190 14.72 -10.44 -16.18
CA ASP A 190 16.18 -10.34 -16.21
C ASP A 190 16.73 -9.75 -14.90
N ILE A 191 16.05 -8.73 -14.35
CA ILE A 191 16.41 -8.13 -13.07
C ILE A 191 16.20 -9.14 -11.94
N GLY A 192 15.10 -9.90 -11.94
CA GLY A 192 14.84 -10.96 -10.99
C GLY A 192 15.95 -11.99 -10.96
N ASP A 193 16.40 -12.44 -12.12
CA ASP A 193 17.52 -13.40 -12.25
C ASP A 193 18.84 -12.91 -11.64
N LEU A 194 19.11 -11.59 -11.71
CA LEU A 194 20.30 -11.01 -11.07
C LEU A 194 20.25 -11.09 -9.54
N PHE A 195 19.03 -11.08 -8.96
CA PHE A 195 18.85 -11.13 -7.51
C PHE A 195 18.76 -12.56 -6.96
N GLU A 196 18.42 -13.56 -7.80
CA GLU A 196 18.32 -14.96 -7.42
C GLU A 196 19.65 -15.73 -7.57
N LYS A 197 20.58 -15.22 -8.34
CA LYS A 197 21.95 -15.77 -8.51
C LYS A 197 22.87 -15.28 -7.41
#